data_5f80863eaf1ab2558d137754b3bf8dd6
#
_entry.id   5f80863eaf1ab2558d137754b3bf8dd6
#
_cell.length_a   1.000
_cell.length_b   1.000
_cell.length_c   1.000
_cell.angle_alpha   90.00
_cell.angle_beta   90.00
_cell.angle_gamma   90.00
#
_symmetry.space_group_name_H-M   'P 1'
#
loop_
_entity.id
_entity.type
_entity.pdbx_description
1 polymer ?
#
loop_
_entity_poly.entity_id
_entity_poly.type
_entity_poly.pdbx_seq_one_letter_code
_entity_poly.pdbx_strand_id
1 'polypeptide(L)'
;MSKNNSKIIWEKSDGRKKLFTVIPKSENQTNQYRNWNPFYSKLAAALFNGLEIFPFKFDSKIFYSDISSTTTLNHLLDIIDSKGTIHLQKNNIAKIKNLKNVVIIDQEKNYTLSSNDLKESFDVIYLDIITNGNLRTQILNHEKTLKNSGFLIIILNKITKINDPSFRDQINNIIINSNSSLKLIQEINLSNFFKKSMMIIMQKIE
;
A
#
# COMPACT_ATOMS: atom_id res chain seq x y z
N MET A 1 2.83 -2.12 25.90
CA MET A 1 2.09 -1.24 24.95
C MET A 1 3.11 -0.47 24.14
N SER A 2 3.43 -0.90 22.92
CA SER A 2 4.35 -0.17 22.03
C SER A 2 3.64 1.11 21.60
N LYS A 3 4.24 2.26 21.84
CA LYS A 3 3.80 3.53 21.28
C LYS A 3 3.92 3.41 19.76
N ASN A 4 2.82 3.05 19.09
CA ASN A 4 2.71 3.21 17.66
C ASN A 4 2.85 4.72 17.37
N ASN A 5 4.02 5.14 16.91
CA ASN A 5 4.24 6.47 16.35
C ASN A 5 3.53 6.62 14.99
N SER A 6 2.24 6.27 14.93
CA SER A 6 1.49 6.53 13.71
C SER A 6 1.15 8.02 13.67
N LYS A 7 1.63 8.71 12.65
CA LYS A 7 1.25 10.10 12.37
C LYS A 7 -0.23 10.24 11.99
N ILE A 8 -1.02 9.18 12.13
CA ILE A 8 -2.43 9.12 11.76
C ILE A 8 -3.30 9.38 12.99
N ILE A 9 -4.22 10.32 12.86
CA ILE A 9 -5.15 10.72 13.93
C ILE A 9 -6.58 10.55 13.44
N TRP A 10 -7.41 9.92 14.28
CA TRP A 10 -8.85 9.86 14.11
C TRP A 10 -9.51 10.95 14.94
N GLU A 11 -10.37 11.74 14.31
CA GLU A 11 -11.23 12.71 14.96
C GLU A 11 -12.69 12.34 14.75
N LYS A 12 -13.53 12.66 15.72
CA LYS A 12 -14.98 12.54 15.63
C LYS A 12 -15.59 13.94 15.76
N SER A 13 -16.17 14.46 14.68
CA SER A 13 -16.83 15.75 14.64
C SER A 13 -18.17 15.58 13.97
N ASP A 14 -19.25 16.13 14.59
CA ASP A 14 -20.62 16.09 14.08
C ASP A 14 -21.12 14.68 13.73
N GLY A 15 -20.76 13.69 14.57
CA GLY A 15 -21.12 12.29 14.36
C GLY A 15 -20.32 11.57 13.26
N ARG A 16 -19.43 12.26 12.54
CA ARG A 16 -18.62 11.70 11.45
C ARG A 16 -17.20 11.44 11.91
N LYS A 17 -16.65 10.29 11.49
CA LYS A 17 -15.23 10.00 11.65
C LYS A 17 -14.44 10.72 10.57
N LYS A 18 -13.36 11.37 10.95
CA LYS A 18 -12.37 11.99 10.06
C LYS A 18 -11.00 11.42 10.36
N LEU A 19 -10.19 11.26 9.35
CA LEU A 19 -8.84 10.72 9.42
C LEU A 19 -7.85 11.75 8.91
N PHE A 20 -6.76 11.97 9.65
CA PHE A 20 -5.73 12.94 9.28
C PHE A 20 -4.34 12.37 9.46
N THR A 21 -3.40 12.84 8.64
CA THR A 21 -1.98 12.73 8.94
C THR A 21 -1.50 14.03 9.54
N VAL A 22 -0.66 13.94 10.57
CA VAL A 22 0.05 15.08 11.13
C VAL A 22 1.30 15.34 10.31
N ILE A 23 1.42 16.54 9.77
CA ILE A 23 2.61 17.03 9.07
C ILE A 23 3.34 17.94 10.06
N PRO A 24 4.45 17.46 10.67
CA PRO A 24 5.18 18.27 11.63
C PRO A 24 5.80 19.49 10.94
N LYS A 25 5.73 20.63 11.58
CA LYS A 25 6.44 21.83 11.17
C LYS A 25 7.60 22.11 12.15
N SER A 26 8.47 23.05 11.77
CA SER A 26 9.57 23.50 12.63
C SER A 26 9.06 24.01 14.01
N GLU A 27 9.92 23.99 15.01
CA GLU A 27 9.61 24.16 16.45
C GLU A 27 8.70 25.34 16.83
N ASN A 28 8.55 26.35 15.97
CA ASN A 28 7.72 27.53 16.25
C ASN A 28 6.45 27.63 15.40
N GLN A 29 6.04 26.55 14.73
CA GLN A 29 4.85 26.56 13.85
C GLN A 29 3.86 25.45 14.26
N THR A 30 2.56 25.75 14.18
CA THR A 30 1.50 24.76 14.41
C THR A 30 1.54 23.66 13.37
N ASN A 31 1.36 22.40 13.78
CA ASN A 31 1.28 21.24 12.89
C ASN A 31 0.21 21.46 11.82
N GLN A 32 0.51 21.01 10.62
CA GLN A 32 -0.49 20.91 9.57
C GLN A 32 -1.15 19.53 9.60
N TYR A 33 -2.41 19.47 9.18
CA TYR A 33 -3.19 18.24 9.11
C TYR A 33 -3.62 18.01 7.67
N ARG A 34 -3.32 16.84 7.12
CA ARG A 34 -3.82 16.42 5.80
C ARG A 34 -4.98 15.46 6.00
N ASN A 35 -6.16 15.85 5.53
CA ASN A 35 -7.35 15.00 5.59
C ASN A 35 -7.22 13.81 4.63
N TRP A 36 -7.58 12.62 5.09
CA TRP A 36 -7.67 11.39 4.32
C TRP A 36 -9.10 11.16 3.85
N ASN A 37 -9.37 11.57 2.63
CA ASN A 37 -10.70 11.36 2.05
C ASN A 37 -10.79 9.94 1.45
N PRO A 38 -11.69 9.06 1.95
CA PRO A 38 -11.81 7.69 1.49
C PRO A 38 -12.33 7.56 0.04
N PHE A 39 -12.90 8.61 -0.52
CA PHE A 39 -13.34 8.62 -1.93
C PHE A 39 -12.19 8.88 -2.92
N TYR A 40 -11.04 9.36 -2.45
CA TYR A 40 -9.88 9.69 -3.28
C TYR A 40 -8.65 8.84 -2.99
N SER A 41 -8.68 8.00 -1.95
CA SER A 41 -7.58 7.13 -1.56
C SER A 41 -8.10 5.76 -1.14
N LYS A 42 -7.71 4.71 -1.85
CA LYS A 42 -8.08 3.34 -1.52
C LYS A 42 -7.50 2.89 -0.18
N LEU A 43 -6.34 3.42 0.21
CA LEU A 43 -5.77 3.19 1.52
C LEU A 43 -6.61 3.86 2.62
N ALA A 44 -7.09 5.08 2.39
CA ALA A 44 -8.04 5.73 3.28
C ALA A 44 -9.35 4.91 3.38
N ALA A 45 -9.89 4.48 2.24
CA ALA A 45 -11.10 3.65 2.20
C ALA A 45 -10.93 2.36 3.01
N ALA A 46 -9.75 1.72 2.94
CA ALA A 46 -9.44 0.53 3.73
C ALA A 46 -9.45 0.82 5.23
N LEU A 47 -8.84 1.94 5.66
CA LEU A 47 -8.87 2.36 7.07
C LEU A 47 -10.29 2.62 7.57
N PHE A 48 -11.14 3.26 6.77
CA PHE A 48 -12.56 3.47 7.11
C PHE A 48 -13.37 2.17 7.15
N ASN A 49 -12.96 1.16 6.38
CA ASN A 49 -13.60 -0.17 6.32
C ASN A 49 -12.96 -1.20 7.26
N GLY A 50 -12.13 -0.77 8.21
CA GLY A 50 -11.61 -1.67 9.26
C GLY A 50 -10.26 -2.30 8.96
N LEU A 51 -9.37 -1.60 8.26
CA LEU A 51 -7.96 -2.00 8.17
C LEU A 51 -7.35 -2.05 9.58
N GLU A 52 -6.96 -3.25 10.02
CA GLU A 52 -6.40 -3.48 11.35
C GLU A 52 -4.88 -3.35 11.37
N ILE A 53 -4.22 -3.79 10.30
CA ILE A 53 -2.77 -3.76 10.18
C ILE A 53 -2.36 -2.64 9.23
N PHE A 54 -1.69 -1.64 9.79
CA PHE A 54 -1.13 -0.51 9.04
C PHE A 54 0.39 -0.65 8.97
N PRO A 55 0.96 -1.21 7.89
CA PRO A 55 2.36 -1.63 7.86
C PRO A 55 3.35 -0.50 7.55
N PHE A 56 2.87 0.70 7.26
CA PHE A 56 3.71 1.83 6.88
C PHE A 56 4.31 2.51 8.12
N LYS A 57 5.64 2.59 8.15
CA LYS A 57 6.43 3.24 9.21
C LYS A 57 7.17 4.45 8.65
N PHE A 58 7.71 5.28 9.53
CA PHE A 58 8.42 6.51 9.17
C PHE A 58 9.69 6.28 8.33
N ASP A 59 10.30 5.10 8.45
CA ASP A 59 11.53 4.70 7.75
C ASP A 59 11.28 3.65 6.65
N SER A 60 10.02 3.33 6.34
CA SER A 60 9.68 2.29 5.36
C SER A 60 10.22 2.59 3.98
N LYS A 61 10.79 1.56 3.36
CA LYS A 61 11.08 1.52 1.93
C LYS A 61 9.90 0.86 1.22
N ILE A 62 9.15 1.66 0.47
CA ILE A 62 7.89 1.27 -0.15
C ILE A 62 8.06 1.15 -1.66
N PHE A 63 7.58 0.06 -2.25
CA PHE A 63 7.34 0.00 -3.68
C PHE A 63 5.86 0.27 -3.96
N TYR A 64 5.57 1.22 -4.85
CA TYR A 64 4.22 1.58 -5.25
C TYR A 64 4.08 1.47 -6.78
N SER A 65 3.37 0.44 -7.27
CA SER A 65 3.40 0.05 -8.68
C SER A 65 2.67 1.00 -9.62
N ASP A 66 1.51 1.50 -9.21
CA ASP A 66 0.67 2.36 -10.03
C ASP A 66 0.12 3.52 -9.23
N ILE A 67 0.36 4.73 -9.73
CA ILE A 67 -0.16 5.94 -9.12
C ILE A 67 -1.57 6.19 -9.65
N SER A 68 -2.50 5.33 -9.25
CA SER A 68 -3.92 5.56 -9.52
C SER A 68 -4.44 6.78 -8.75
N SER A 69 -3.76 7.14 -7.66
CA SER A 69 -4.13 8.28 -6.81
C SER A 69 -2.89 8.99 -6.24
N THR A 70 -2.67 10.24 -6.68
CA THR A 70 -1.68 11.14 -6.07
C THR A 70 -2.02 11.43 -4.59
N THR A 71 -3.29 11.31 -4.20
CA THR A 71 -3.73 11.46 -2.81
C THR A 71 -3.12 10.38 -1.92
N THR A 72 -3.18 9.10 -2.34
CA THR A 72 -2.54 8.00 -1.58
C THR A 72 -1.03 8.21 -1.49
N LEU A 73 -0.37 8.60 -2.59
CA LEU A 73 1.06 8.89 -2.57
C LEU A 73 1.43 9.98 -1.55
N ASN A 74 0.67 11.09 -1.54
CA ASN A 74 0.91 12.18 -0.59
C ASN A 74 0.74 11.71 0.87
N HIS A 75 -0.26 10.86 1.14
CA HIS A 75 -0.44 10.28 2.47
C HIS A 75 0.75 9.41 2.88
N LEU A 76 1.25 8.57 1.97
CA LEU A 76 2.43 7.74 2.24
C LEU A 76 3.67 8.60 2.48
N LEU A 77 3.89 9.65 1.69
CA LEU A 77 5.00 10.59 1.88
C LEU A 77 4.95 11.30 3.22
N ASP A 78 3.76 11.69 3.69
CA ASP A 78 3.61 12.29 5.02
C ASP A 78 3.98 11.31 6.15
N ILE A 79 3.76 10.00 5.93
CA ILE A 79 4.03 8.95 6.93
C ILE A 79 5.52 8.63 7.02
N ILE A 80 6.15 8.36 5.87
CA ILE A 80 7.52 7.83 5.83
C ILE A 80 8.58 8.83 6.29
N ASP A 81 8.27 10.12 6.34
CA ASP A 81 9.21 11.17 6.74
C ASP A 81 10.49 11.22 5.86
N SER A 82 11.53 11.87 6.36
CA SER A 82 12.83 12.05 5.67
C SER A 82 13.67 10.76 5.61
N LYS A 83 13.33 9.73 6.36
CA LYS A 83 14.11 8.49 6.48
C LYS A 83 13.61 7.39 5.55
N GLY A 84 12.34 7.40 5.18
CA GLY A 84 11.77 6.41 4.27
C GLY A 84 11.91 6.81 2.80
N THR A 85 11.63 5.87 1.90
CA THR A 85 11.64 6.09 0.45
C THR A 85 10.45 5.41 -0.23
N ILE A 86 9.91 6.05 -1.27
CA ILE A 86 8.88 5.46 -2.13
C ILE A 86 9.48 5.25 -3.51
N HIS A 87 9.48 4.01 -3.96
CA HIS A 87 9.92 3.61 -5.28
C HIS A 87 8.72 3.48 -6.21
N LEU A 88 8.72 4.25 -7.30
CA LEU A 88 7.63 4.32 -8.26
C LEU A 88 8.05 3.80 -9.62
N GLN A 89 7.16 3.12 -10.32
CA GLN A 89 7.36 2.80 -11.73
C GLN A 89 7.22 4.04 -12.61
N LYS A 90 8.06 4.15 -13.66
CA LYS A 90 8.15 5.33 -14.55
C LYS A 90 6.86 5.69 -15.28
N ASN A 91 5.94 4.76 -15.47
CA ASN A 91 4.78 4.91 -16.37
C ASN A 91 3.80 6.03 -16.02
N ASN A 92 3.91 6.67 -14.84
CA ASN A 92 2.95 7.67 -14.35
C ASN A 92 3.58 8.95 -13.80
N ILE A 93 4.81 9.27 -14.22
CA ILE A 93 5.65 10.32 -13.60
C ILE A 93 5.25 11.74 -13.97
N ALA A 94 4.50 11.96 -15.06
CA ALA A 94 4.19 13.31 -15.56
C ALA A 94 3.55 14.24 -14.51
N LYS A 95 2.99 13.68 -13.44
CA LYS A 95 2.33 14.42 -12.35
C LYS A 95 3.19 14.59 -11.10
N ILE A 96 4.41 13.98 -11.07
CA ILE A 96 5.25 13.93 -9.87
C ILE A 96 6.59 14.57 -10.19
N LYS A 97 6.70 15.87 -9.93
CA LYS A 97 7.96 16.58 -10.06
C LYS A 97 8.56 16.85 -8.68
N ASN A 98 9.86 16.50 -8.52
CA ASN A 98 10.71 16.92 -7.40
C ASN A 98 10.20 16.60 -5.98
N LEU A 99 9.61 15.43 -5.76
CA LEU A 99 9.30 14.98 -4.42
C LEU A 99 10.57 14.42 -3.76
N LYS A 100 10.92 14.94 -2.60
CA LYS A 100 11.93 14.32 -1.72
C LYS A 100 11.46 12.90 -1.38
N ASN A 101 12.40 11.97 -1.26
CA ASN A 101 12.14 10.58 -0.88
C ASN A 101 11.38 9.74 -1.94
N VAL A 102 11.30 10.19 -3.17
CA VAL A 102 10.76 9.42 -4.29
C VAL A 102 11.88 8.98 -5.21
N VAL A 103 11.97 7.68 -5.44
CA VAL A 103 12.89 7.04 -6.39
C VAL A 103 12.08 6.51 -7.56
N ILE A 104 12.47 6.87 -8.78
CA ILE A 104 11.80 6.40 -9.98
C ILE A 104 12.52 5.20 -10.54
N ILE A 105 11.82 4.08 -10.67
CA ILE A 105 12.33 2.86 -11.27
C ILE A 105 11.94 2.83 -12.75
N ASP A 106 12.94 2.84 -13.61
CA ASP A 106 12.78 2.73 -15.07
C ASP A 106 12.85 1.27 -15.49
N GLN A 107 11.71 0.69 -15.88
CA GLN A 107 11.65 -0.70 -16.34
C GLN A 107 12.37 -0.94 -17.69
N GLU A 108 12.52 0.09 -18.53
CA GLU A 108 13.21 -0.04 -19.81
C GLU A 108 14.71 -0.29 -19.67
N LYS A 109 15.30 0.00 -18.49
CA LYS A 109 16.72 -0.23 -18.19
C LYS A 109 16.99 -1.55 -17.45
N ASN A 110 16.22 -2.61 -17.73
CA ASN A 110 16.41 -3.95 -17.16
C ASN A 110 16.21 -4.08 -15.64
N TYR A 111 15.64 -3.10 -14.97
CA TYR A 111 15.16 -3.26 -13.61
C TYR A 111 13.80 -3.96 -13.61
N THR A 112 13.79 -5.24 -14.00
CA THR A 112 12.66 -6.09 -13.59
C THR A 112 12.75 -6.19 -12.07
N LEU A 113 11.60 -6.17 -11.38
CA LEU A 113 11.54 -6.42 -9.92
C LEU A 113 12.12 -7.79 -9.54
N SER A 114 12.44 -8.63 -10.52
CA SER A 114 13.13 -9.91 -10.39
C SER A 114 14.67 -9.80 -10.40
N SER A 115 15.24 -8.59 -10.54
CA SER A 115 16.70 -8.45 -10.49
C SER A 115 17.21 -8.76 -9.07
N ASN A 116 18.34 -9.46 -8.98
CA ASN A 116 18.99 -9.78 -7.70
C ASN A 116 19.29 -8.52 -6.87
N ASP A 117 19.44 -7.35 -7.52
CA ASP A 117 19.72 -6.07 -6.89
C ASP A 117 18.56 -5.54 -6.02
N LEU A 118 17.32 -6.01 -6.25
CA LEU A 118 16.14 -5.62 -5.49
C LEU A 118 15.65 -6.72 -4.53
N LYS A 119 16.38 -7.84 -4.42
CA LYS A 119 16.00 -8.91 -3.49
C LYS A 119 15.91 -8.37 -2.07
N GLU A 120 14.78 -8.69 -1.39
CA GLU A 120 14.52 -8.30 0.01
C GLU A 120 14.73 -6.80 0.29
N SER A 121 14.32 -5.97 -0.65
CA SER A 121 14.56 -4.53 -0.59
C SER A 121 13.46 -3.73 0.07
N PHE A 122 12.20 -4.21 0.01
CA PHE A 122 11.04 -3.41 0.40
C PHE A 122 10.40 -3.90 1.71
N ASP A 123 10.06 -2.95 2.57
CA ASP A 123 9.26 -3.22 3.78
C ASP A 123 7.79 -3.40 3.42
N VAL A 124 7.30 -2.62 2.44
CA VAL A 124 5.94 -2.68 1.95
C VAL A 124 5.93 -2.58 0.43
N ILE A 125 5.16 -3.46 -0.20
CA ILE A 125 4.85 -3.40 -1.62
C ILE A 125 3.36 -3.12 -1.76
N TYR A 126 3.00 -2.02 -2.44
CA TYR A 126 1.63 -1.60 -2.66
C TYR A 126 1.32 -1.63 -4.16
N LEU A 127 0.45 -2.56 -4.56
CA LEU A 127 0.05 -2.78 -5.94
C LEU A 127 -1.41 -2.35 -6.15
N ASP A 128 -1.66 -1.49 -7.14
CA ASP A 128 -3.02 -1.15 -7.56
C ASP A 128 -3.29 -1.78 -8.94
N ILE A 129 -3.94 -2.94 -8.94
CA ILE A 129 -4.11 -3.79 -10.12
C ILE A 129 -5.49 -3.59 -10.74
N ILE A 130 -5.55 -3.26 -12.03
CA ILE A 130 -6.82 -2.97 -12.72
C ILE A 130 -7.63 -4.23 -13.03
N THR A 131 -6.99 -5.40 -13.16
CA THR A 131 -7.67 -6.64 -13.58
C THR A 131 -7.17 -7.87 -12.85
N ASN A 132 -8.00 -8.92 -12.78
CA ASN A 132 -7.65 -10.22 -12.21
C ASN A 132 -6.59 -11.00 -13.03
N GLY A 133 -6.13 -10.44 -14.16
CA GLY A 133 -5.16 -11.07 -15.02
C GLY A 133 -3.82 -11.26 -14.30
N ASN A 134 -3.47 -12.51 -14.07
CA ASN A 134 -2.14 -12.92 -13.58
C ASN A 134 -1.78 -12.55 -12.14
N LEU A 135 -2.76 -12.56 -11.22
CA LEU A 135 -2.55 -12.33 -9.79
C LEU A 135 -1.43 -13.21 -9.22
N ARG A 136 -1.36 -14.48 -9.62
CA ARG A 136 -0.30 -15.41 -9.20
C ARG A 136 1.09 -14.87 -9.55
N THR A 137 1.30 -14.44 -10.78
CA THR A 137 2.60 -13.90 -11.21
C THR A 137 2.95 -12.61 -10.45
N GLN A 138 1.96 -11.75 -10.23
CA GLN A 138 2.17 -10.52 -9.45
C GLN A 138 2.62 -10.85 -8.02
N ILE A 139 1.95 -11.78 -7.34
CA ILE A 139 2.31 -12.20 -5.99
C ILE A 139 3.74 -12.73 -5.97
N LEU A 140 4.08 -13.69 -6.83
CA LEU A 140 5.38 -14.37 -6.81
C LEU A 140 6.56 -13.47 -7.21
N ASN A 141 6.35 -12.57 -8.16
CA ASN A 141 7.40 -11.65 -8.58
C ASN A 141 7.73 -10.63 -7.48
N HIS A 142 6.72 -10.16 -6.77
CA HIS A 142 6.92 -9.15 -5.74
C HIS A 142 7.38 -9.76 -4.40
N GLU A 143 7.02 -11.00 -4.11
CA GLU A 143 7.50 -11.71 -2.92
C GLU A 143 9.04 -11.74 -2.83
N LYS A 144 9.73 -11.92 -3.96
CA LYS A 144 11.20 -11.99 -4.02
C LYS A 144 11.87 -10.69 -3.59
N THR A 145 11.21 -9.57 -3.80
CA THR A 145 11.73 -8.24 -3.47
C THR A 145 11.27 -7.74 -2.10
N LEU A 146 10.37 -8.47 -1.46
CA LEU A 146 9.87 -8.16 -0.13
C LEU A 146 10.83 -8.69 0.93
N LYS A 147 11.13 -7.86 1.94
CA LYS A 147 11.89 -8.27 3.13
C LYS A 147 11.12 -9.33 3.94
N ASN A 148 11.83 -10.11 4.74
CA ASN A 148 11.19 -10.94 5.76
C ASN A 148 10.34 -10.06 6.70
N SER A 149 9.19 -10.57 7.09
CA SER A 149 8.16 -9.83 7.84
C SER A 149 7.58 -8.60 7.11
N GLY A 150 7.95 -8.35 5.86
CA GLY A 150 7.40 -7.30 5.02
C GLY A 150 5.97 -7.59 4.54
N PHE A 151 5.30 -6.57 4.02
CA PHE A 151 3.89 -6.66 3.65
C PHE A 151 3.67 -6.42 2.15
N LEU A 152 2.91 -7.32 1.53
CA LEU A 152 2.40 -7.18 0.18
C LEU A 152 0.91 -6.77 0.25
N ILE A 153 0.60 -5.58 -0.23
CA ILE A 153 -0.75 -5.04 -0.31
C ILE A 153 -1.16 -5.00 -1.77
N ILE A 154 -2.27 -5.64 -2.11
CA ILE A 154 -2.81 -5.66 -3.46
C ILE A 154 -4.21 -5.07 -3.46
N ILE A 155 -4.42 -4.06 -4.28
CA ILE A 155 -5.75 -3.55 -4.59
C ILE A 155 -6.22 -4.20 -5.88
N LEU A 156 -7.28 -4.96 -5.79
CA LEU A 156 -7.96 -5.51 -6.94
C LEU A 156 -9.16 -4.64 -7.30
N ASN A 157 -9.28 -4.33 -8.59
CA ASN A 157 -10.37 -3.53 -9.12
C ASN A 157 -11.22 -4.38 -10.07
N LYS A 158 -12.47 -3.96 -10.30
CA LYS A 158 -13.42 -4.62 -11.21
C LYS A 158 -13.74 -6.09 -10.86
N ILE A 159 -13.67 -6.44 -9.59
CA ILE A 159 -14.02 -7.78 -9.11
C ILE A 159 -15.53 -7.99 -9.30
N THR A 160 -15.91 -9.07 -9.95
CA THR A 160 -17.33 -9.40 -10.20
C THR A 160 -18.00 -10.04 -9.00
N LYS A 161 -17.24 -10.71 -8.12
CA LYS A 161 -17.73 -11.49 -6.99
C LYS A 161 -16.99 -11.15 -5.69
N ILE A 162 -17.10 -9.90 -5.23
CA ILE A 162 -16.37 -9.39 -4.04
C ILE A 162 -16.68 -10.18 -2.76
N ASN A 163 -17.90 -10.70 -2.62
CA ASN A 163 -18.33 -11.43 -1.43
C ASN A 163 -18.33 -12.95 -1.65
N ASP A 164 -17.63 -13.45 -2.66
CA ASP A 164 -17.52 -14.87 -2.91
C ASP A 164 -16.49 -15.49 -1.95
N PRO A 165 -16.89 -16.39 -1.03
CA PRO A 165 -15.95 -17.06 -0.15
C PRO A 165 -14.83 -17.80 -0.88
N SER A 166 -15.10 -18.26 -2.12
CA SER A 166 -14.13 -18.95 -2.96
C SER A 166 -12.92 -18.06 -3.33
N PHE A 167 -13.03 -16.73 -3.21
CA PHE A 167 -11.94 -15.83 -3.51
C PHE A 167 -10.79 -15.96 -2.52
N ARG A 168 -11.09 -16.06 -1.23
CA ARG A 168 -10.09 -16.33 -0.19
C ARG A 168 -9.36 -17.64 -0.43
N ASP A 169 -10.12 -18.68 -0.81
CA ASP A 169 -9.56 -19.98 -1.13
C ASP A 169 -8.67 -19.92 -2.38
N GLN A 170 -9.02 -19.10 -3.38
CA GLN A 170 -8.17 -18.87 -4.54
C GLN A 170 -6.82 -18.26 -4.17
N ILE A 171 -6.81 -17.24 -3.28
CA ILE A 171 -5.56 -16.62 -2.79
C ILE A 171 -4.72 -17.64 -2.00
N ASN A 172 -5.34 -18.37 -1.08
CA ASN A 172 -4.66 -19.40 -0.30
C ASN A 172 -4.10 -20.50 -1.21
N ASN A 173 -4.84 -20.92 -2.22
CA ASN A 173 -4.36 -21.90 -3.21
C ASN A 173 -3.17 -21.38 -4.03
N ILE A 174 -3.16 -20.09 -4.39
CA ILE A 174 -1.98 -19.48 -5.05
C ILE A 174 -0.77 -19.58 -4.14
N ILE A 175 -0.91 -19.22 -2.87
CA ILE A 175 0.17 -19.24 -1.87
C ILE A 175 0.69 -20.68 -1.70
N ILE A 176 -0.19 -21.62 -1.40
CA ILE A 176 0.16 -23.03 -1.14
C ILE A 176 0.80 -23.69 -2.37
N ASN A 177 0.15 -23.59 -3.54
CA ASN A 177 0.60 -24.26 -4.77
C ASN A 177 1.88 -23.64 -5.37
N SER A 178 2.33 -22.50 -4.84
CA SER A 178 3.55 -21.83 -5.30
C SER A 178 4.68 -21.95 -4.32
N ASN A 179 4.53 -22.67 -3.21
CA ASN A 179 5.51 -22.72 -2.12
C ASN A 179 5.91 -21.31 -1.66
N SER A 180 4.97 -20.40 -1.63
CA SER A 180 5.17 -19.00 -1.25
C SER A 180 5.29 -18.88 0.26
N SER A 181 6.22 -18.05 0.72
CA SER A 181 6.35 -17.68 2.15
C SER A 181 5.38 -16.59 2.60
N LEU A 182 4.43 -16.21 1.74
CA LEU A 182 3.40 -15.24 2.10
C LEU A 182 2.26 -15.88 2.88
N LYS A 183 1.74 -15.15 3.85
CA LYS A 183 0.52 -15.48 4.59
C LYS A 183 -0.54 -14.42 4.35
N LEU A 184 -1.74 -14.82 4.01
CA LEU A 184 -2.89 -13.92 3.93
C LEU A 184 -3.25 -13.44 5.34
N ILE A 185 -3.25 -12.13 5.55
CA ILE A 185 -3.53 -11.49 6.85
C ILE A 185 -4.93 -10.93 6.89
N GLN A 186 -5.30 -10.12 5.89
CA GLN A 186 -6.60 -9.44 5.87
C GLN A 186 -7.11 -9.21 4.45
N GLU A 187 -8.42 -9.30 4.28
CA GLU A 187 -9.17 -8.89 3.11
C GLU A 187 -10.15 -7.79 3.50
N ILE A 188 -10.22 -6.73 2.69
CA ILE A 188 -11.06 -5.58 2.98
C ILE A 188 -11.86 -5.22 1.73
N ASN A 189 -13.18 -5.29 1.85
CA ASN A 189 -14.07 -4.82 0.80
C ASN A 189 -14.08 -3.28 0.76
N LEU A 190 -13.77 -2.69 -0.39
CA LEU A 190 -13.73 -1.24 -0.58
C LEU A 190 -14.98 -0.69 -1.28
N SER A 191 -15.99 -1.51 -1.55
CA SER A 191 -17.13 -1.16 -2.40
C SER A 191 -17.96 0.02 -1.90
N ASN A 192 -17.87 0.36 -0.62
CA ASN A 192 -18.51 1.56 -0.06
C ASN A 192 -17.96 2.87 -0.67
N PHE A 193 -16.70 2.86 -1.12
CA PHE A 193 -16.01 4.02 -1.67
C PHE A 193 -15.54 3.78 -3.11
N PHE A 194 -15.07 2.57 -3.42
CA PHE A 194 -14.57 2.16 -4.74
C PHE A 194 -15.32 0.92 -5.22
N LYS A 195 -16.29 1.15 -6.09
CA LYS A 195 -17.16 0.09 -6.63
C LYS A 195 -16.35 -1.08 -7.18
N LYS A 196 -16.69 -2.30 -6.75
CA LYS A 196 -16.04 -3.54 -7.18
C LYS A 196 -14.54 -3.59 -6.89
N SER A 197 -14.10 -3.01 -5.79
CA SER A 197 -12.70 -3.04 -5.37
C SER A 197 -12.52 -3.68 -4.01
N MET A 198 -11.38 -4.35 -3.82
CA MET A 198 -10.98 -5.06 -2.62
C MET A 198 -9.49 -4.82 -2.35
N MET A 199 -9.10 -4.72 -1.10
CA MET A 199 -7.71 -4.75 -0.67
C MET A 199 -7.39 -6.10 -0.04
N ILE A 200 -6.24 -6.67 -0.42
CA ILE A 200 -5.68 -7.88 0.15
C ILE A 200 -4.35 -7.52 0.80
N ILE A 201 -4.13 -8.00 2.01
CA ILE A 201 -2.89 -7.82 2.74
C ILE A 201 -2.28 -9.17 3.04
N MET A 202 -1.06 -9.36 2.62
CA MET A 202 -0.24 -10.54 2.91
C MET A 202 1.04 -10.12 3.61
N GLN A 203 1.57 -10.99 4.45
CA GLN A 203 2.86 -10.80 5.12
C GLN A 203 3.79 -11.94 4.74
N LYS A 204 5.04 -11.60 4.44
CA LYS A 204 6.09 -12.59 4.25
C LYS A 204 6.49 -13.16 5.62
N ILE A 205 6.33 -14.46 5.77
CA ILE A 205 6.78 -15.22 6.93
C ILE A 205 8.17 -15.79 6.66
N GLU A 206 8.94 -15.99 7.69
CA GLU A 206 10.26 -16.61 7.61
C GLU A 206 10.20 -18.07 7.16
#